data_4a6ee7e596afe3fca37624354166a7b6
#
_entry.id   4a6ee7e596afe3fca37624354166a7b6
#
_cell.length_a   1.000
_cell.length_b   1.000
_cell.length_c   1.000
_cell.angle_alpha   90.00
_cell.angle_beta   90.00
_cell.angle_gamma   90.00
#
_symmetry.space_group_name_H-M   'P 1'
#
loop_
_entity.id
_entity.type
_entity.pdbx_description
1 polymer ?
#
loop_
_entity_poly.entity_id
_entity_poly.type
_entity_poly.pdbx_seq_one_letter_code
_entity_poly.pdbx_strand_id
1 'polypeptide(L)'
;NHGGEVVGVMRLIYALDGGDRIVVFERGYDFIILSLASQAAIAISNMRYTEELKEQMWSFTEALATAIDERTPYNATHTRKVADYSGILVDELNREYEAGEFPEYFDEHRKEQLIMGALLHDIGKMIVPLEVMNKATRLGDNSSVVKERFKLFQSYVRIRFLEGKITKEEYEKEKDFLSDSIHFIEEIDSKGFLPDEDYDKVEQIACGFCITPEDEKIPLLTEEETECLKIRKGTLTDKERAVMENHVVMTRKILEKVHFNQYFKDCPVWAAQ
;
A
#
# COMPACT_ATOMS: atom_id res chain seq x y z
N ASN A 1 7.58 32.19 32.31
CA ASN A 1 8.02 30.82 32.59
C ASN A 1 6.80 29.90 32.71
N HIS A 2 6.86 28.76 32.08
CA HIS A 2 5.88 27.70 32.28
C HIS A 2 6.65 26.40 32.60
N GLY A 3 6.27 25.71 33.68
CA GLY A 3 6.99 24.49 34.13
C GLY A 3 8.48 24.69 34.49
N GLY A 4 8.93 25.91 34.79
CA GLY A 4 10.31 26.22 35.11
C GLY A 4 11.16 26.64 33.91
N GLU A 5 10.67 26.51 32.69
CA GLU A 5 11.35 26.90 31.47
C GLU A 5 11.05 28.38 31.09
N VAL A 6 12.02 29.07 30.53
CA VAL A 6 11.86 30.44 30.04
C VAL A 6 11.31 30.40 28.61
N VAL A 7 10.02 30.62 28.45
CA VAL A 7 9.31 30.60 27.16
C VAL A 7 9.58 31.89 26.36
N GLY A 8 9.79 33.01 27.05
CA GLY A 8 10.04 34.30 26.44
C GLY A 8 10.22 35.41 27.48
N VAL A 9 10.49 36.62 27.01
CA VAL A 9 10.63 37.83 27.82
C VAL A 9 9.63 38.86 27.31
N MET A 10 8.75 39.34 28.19
CA MET A 10 7.86 40.44 27.90
C MET A 10 8.50 41.76 28.37
N ARG A 11 8.64 42.71 27.47
CA ARG A 11 9.13 44.04 27.76
C ARG A 11 8.03 45.07 27.52
N LEU A 12 7.74 45.85 28.53
CA LEU A 12 6.84 46.99 28.42
C LEU A 12 7.68 48.23 28.17
N ILE A 13 7.27 49.04 27.19
CA ILE A 13 7.99 50.26 26.79
C ILE A 13 6.97 51.38 26.83
N TYR A 14 7.23 52.42 27.64
CA TYR A 14 6.43 53.61 27.82
C TYR A 14 5.02 53.39 28.42
N ALA A 15 4.81 53.68 29.69
CA ALA A 15 3.50 53.96 30.23
C ALA A 15 3.09 55.36 29.75
N LEU A 16 1.85 55.47 29.25
CA LEU A 16 1.29 56.76 28.81
C LEU A 16 0.16 57.16 29.75
N ASP A 17 0.07 58.43 30.11
CA ASP A 17 -1.12 58.99 30.75
C ASP A 17 -2.21 59.28 29.71
N GLY A 18 -3.39 59.69 30.14
CA GLY A 18 -4.51 60.06 29.27
C GLY A 18 -4.24 61.26 28.33
N GLY A 19 -3.05 61.84 28.36
CA GLY A 19 -2.57 62.96 27.51
C GLY A 19 -1.32 62.59 26.70
N ASP A 20 -1.07 61.30 26.46
CA ASP A 20 0.07 60.75 25.69
C ASP A 20 1.45 61.11 26.26
N ARG A 21 1.58 61.47 27.54
CA ARG A 21 2.87 61.68 28.18
C ARG A 21 3.43 60.43 28.78
N ILE A 22 4.73 60.23 28.61
CA ILE A 22 5.42 59.11 29.21
C ILE A 22 5.47 59.26 30.72
N VAL A 23 4.93 58.28 31.44
CA VAL A 23 4.92 58.23 32.89
C VAL A 23 5.63 56.98 33.38
N VAL A 24 6.00 56.97 34.67
CA VAL A 24 6.60 55.80 35.34
C VAL A 24 5.51 54.77 35.62
N PHE A 25 5.84 53.49 35.39
CA PHE A 25 4.93 52.39 35.78
C PHE A 25 4.71 52.38 37.30
N GLU A 26 3.47 52.47 37.70
CA GLU A 26 3.10 52.35 39.13
C GLU A 26 3.19 50.88 39.56
N ARG A 27 3.72 50.63 40.74
CA ARG A 27 3.87 49.28 41.32
C ARG A 27 2.56 48.47 41.43
N GLY A 28 1.41 49.17 41.45
CA GLY A 28 0.10 48.53 41.48
C GLY A 28 -0.24 47.68 40.25
N TYR A 29 0.42 47.92 39.13
CA TYR A 29 0.24 47.16 37.87
C TYR A 29 1.09 45.90 37.79
N ASP A 30 2.05 45.67 38.70
CA ASP A 30 2.96 44.52 38.66
C ASP A 30 2.20 43.19 38.64
N PHE A 31 1.13 43.08 39.44
CA PHE A 31 0.31 41.86 39.51
C PHE A 31 -0.41 41.57 38.18
N ILE A 32 -0.97 42.61 37.53
CA ILE A 32 -1.67 42.46 36.24
C ILE A 32 -0.69 42.06 35.17
N ILE A 33 0.51 42.74 35.14
CA ILE A 33 1.57 42.46 34.17
C ILE A 33 2.09 41.01 34.33
N LEU A 34 2.32 40.55 35.54
CA LEU A 34 2.73 39.18 35.83
C LEU A 34 1.65 38.16 35.43
N SER A 35 0.37 38.47 35.68
CA SER A 35 -0.74 37.63 35.26
C SER A 35 -0.83 37.51 33.76
N LEU A 36 -0.74 38.63 33.03
CA LEU A 36 -0.73 38.64 31.55
C LEU A 36 0.48 37.88 30.97
N ALA A 37 1.67 38.10 31.59
CA ALA A 37 2.88 37.36 31.18
C ALA A 37 2.74 35.85 31.39
N SER A 38 2.09 35.43 32.49
CA SER A 38 1.82 34.02 32.79
C SER A 38 0.81 33.43 31.78
N GLN A 39 -0.26 34.15 31.47
CA GLN A 39 -1.24 33.71 30.44
C GLN A 39 -0.61 33.62 29.06
N ALA A 40 0.20 34.61 28.67
CA ALA A 40 0.92 34.57 27.41
C ALA A 40 1.91 33.39 27.34
N ALA A 41 2.63 33.11 28.43
CA ALA A 41 3.52 31.97 28.49
C ALA A 41 2.78 30.62 28.35
N ILE A 42 1.61 30.47 28.97
CA ILE A 42 0.76 29.29 28.83
C ILE A 42 0.25 29.17 27.39
N ALA A 43 -0.23 30.24 26.79
CA ALA A 43 -0.71 30.24 25.41
C ALA A 43 0.39 29.86 24.40
N ILE A 44 1.61 30.42 24.54
CA ILE A 44 2.76 30.10 23.71
C ILE A 44 3.19 28.64 23.91
N SER A 45 3.22 28.16 25.14
CA SER A 45 3.56 26.76 25.42
C SER A 45 2.55 25.80 24.80
N ASN A 46 1.27 26.10 24.92
CA ASN A 46 0.20 25.29 24.29
C ASN A 46 0.31 25.27 22.77
N MET A 47 0.60 26.40 22.14
CA MET A 47 0.87 26.45 20.70
C MET A 47 2.04 25.56 20.31
N ARG A 48 3.18 25.64 21.03
CA ARG A 48 4.35 24.79 20.78
C ARG A 48 4.02 23.30 20.93
N TYR A 49 3.37 22.91 22.01
CA TYR A 49 2.97 21.51 22.20
C TYR A 49 2.02 21.02 21.10
N THR A 50 1.11 21.86 20.63
CA THR A 50 0.21 21.49 19.51
C THR A 50 1.00 21.28 18.21
N GLU A 51 1.96 22.13 17.91
CA GLU A 51 2.81 21.99 16.72
C GLU A 51 3.74 20.76 16.83
N GLU A 52 4.38 20.54 17.97
CA GLU A 52 5.17 19.34 18.23
C GLU A 52 4.37 18.05 18.07
N LEU A 53 3.13 18.01 18.58
CA LEU A 53 2.24 16.86 18.39
C LEU A 53 1.86 16.64 16.92
N LYS A 54 1.66 17.72 16.16
CA LYS A 54 1.40 17.67 14.73
C LYS A 54 2.61 17.10 13.98
N GLU A 55 3.81 17.61 14.24
CA GLU A 55 5.06 17.11 13.66
C GLU A 55 5.31 15.63 13.99
N GLN A 56 5.07 15.24 15.24
CA GLN A 56 5.19 13.83 15.64
C GLN A 56 4.21 12.94 14.88
N MET A 57 2.96 13.37 14.70
CA MET A 57 1.95 12.62 13.94
C MET A 57 2.38 12.47 12.48
N TRP A 58 2.88 13.53 11.86
CA TRP A 58 3.42 13.48 10.48
C TRP A 58 4.59 12.50 10.38
N SER A 59 5.58 12.64 11.24
CA SER A 59 6.76 11.76 11.25
C SER A 59 6.39 10.30 11.44
N PHE A 60 5.44 10.00 12.35
CA PHE A 60 4.96 8.65 12.58
C PHE A 60 4.20 8.10 11.36
N THR A 61 3.38 8.90 10.73
CA THR A 61 2.63 8.53 9.51
C THR A 61 3.58 8.23 8.36
N GLU A 62 4.60 9.06 8.15
CA GLU A 62 5.63 8.82 7.13
C GLU A 62 6.43 7.53 7.39
N ALA A 63 6.75 7.26 8.65
CA ALA A 63 7.44 6.02 9.02
C ALA A 63 6.58 4.79 8.74
N LEU A 64 5.27 4.84 9.04
CA LEU A 64 4.33 3.76 8.72
C LEU A 64 4.18 3.57 7.21
N ALA A 65 4.00 4.64 6.44
CA ALA A 65 3.93 4.60 4.98
C ALA A 65 5.18 3.96 4.38
N THR A 66 6.36 4.37 4.85
CA THR A 66 7.64 3.78 4.44
C THR A 66 7.71 2.28 4.76
N ALA A 67 7.30 1.88 5.97
CA ALA A 67 7.32 0.47 6.37
C ALA A 67 6.38 -0.41 5.53
N ILE A 68 5.28 0.16 5.02
CA ILE A 68 4.35 -0.52 4.12
C ILE A 68 4.95 -0.62 2.72
N ASP A 69 5.48 0.47 2.19
CA ASP A 69 6.11 0.52 0.87
C ASP A 69 7.30 -0.45 0.76
N GLU A 70 8.11 -0.58 1.81
CA GLU A 70 9.25 -1.51 1.87
C GLU A 70 8.86 -3.00 1.90
N ARG A 71 7.58 -3.33 2.14
CA ARG A 71 7.11 -4.73 2.07
C ARG A 71 7.12 -5.29 0.64
N THR A 72 7.14 -4.42 -0.37
CA THR A 72 7.11 -4.85 -1.77
C THR A 72 8.19 -4.15 -2.58
N PRO A 73 8.93 -4.88 -3.43
CA PRO A 73 9.98 -4.27 -4.27
C PRO A 73 9.43 -3.31 -5.33
N TYR A 74 8.11 -3.31 -5.55
CA TYR A 74 7.45 -2.54 -6.61
C TYR A 74 6.88 -1.20 -6.13
N ASN A 75 6.76 -0.98 -4.81
CA ASN A 75 6.01 0.16 -4.25
C ASN A 75 6.86 1.15 -3.43
N ALA A 76 8.19 1.01 -3.42
CA ALA A 76 9.10 1.79 -2.55
C ALA A 76 8.91 3.32 -2.53
N THR A 77 8.13 3.89 -3.45
CA THR A 77 7.81 5.33 -3.48
C THR A 77 6.34 5.60 -3.83
N HIS A 78 5.50 4.56 -3.87
CA HIS A 78 4.11 4.69 -4.33
C HIS A 78 3.30 5.62 -3.42
N THR A 79 3.26 5.33 -2.15
CA THR A 79 2.47 6.05 -1.15
C THR A 79 2.86 7.53 -1.08
N ARG A 80 4.17 7.83 -1.13
CA ARG A 80 4.65 9.21 -1.14
C ARG A 80 4.24 9.95 -2.41
N LYS A 81 4.36 9.32 -3.59
CA LYS A 81 3.90 9.92 -4.86
C LYS A 81 2.40 10.20 -4.87
N VAL A 82 1.58 9.29 -4.31
CA VAL A 82 0.14 9.52 -4.18
C VAL A 82 -0.13 10.74 -3.31
N ALA A 83 0.56 10.89 -2.18
CA ALA A 83 0.45 12.05 -1.31
C ALA A 83 0.88 13.35 -2.01
N ASP A 84 2.01 13.35 -2.73
CA ASP A 84 2.49 14.51 -3.49
C ASP A 84 1.50 14.91 -4.58
N TYR A 85 0.98 13.95 -5.35
CA TYR A 85 -0.02 14.21 -6.40
C TYR A 85 -1.34 14.72 -5.82
N SER A 86 -1.75 14.22 -4.66
CA SER A 86 -2.92 14.72 -3.95
C SER A 86 -2.76 16.18 -3.56
N GLY A 87 -1.57 16.60 -3.11
CA GLY A 87 -1.26 17.99 -2.82
C GLY A 87 -1.33 18.88 -4.06
N ILE A 88 -0.73 18.45 -5.18
CA ILE A 88 -0.76 19.17 -6.46
C ILE A 88 -2.20 19.30 -6.99
N LEU A 89 -2.99 18.23 -6.89
CA LEU A 89 -4.39 18.23 -7.30
C LEU A 89 -5.21 19.26 -6.51
N VAL A 90 -5.02 19.32 -5.19
CA VAL A 90 -5.69 20.32 -4.34
C VAL A 90 -5.32 21.72 -4.73
N ASP A 91 -4.05 22.00 -5.03
CA ASP A 91 -3.61 23.34 -5.47
C ASP A 91 -4.26 23.73 -6.80
N GLU A 92 -4.46 22.78 -7.70
CA GLU A 92 -5.19 23.02 -8.96
C GLU A 92 -6.68 23.26 -8.72
N LEU A 93 -7.33 22.42 -7.90
CA LEU A 93 -8.75 22.62 -7.56
C LEU A 93 -9.02 23.96 -6.88
N ASN A 94 -8.08 24.44 -6.04
CA ASN A 94 -8.18 25.77 -5.45
C ASN A 94 -8.05 26.88 -6.50
N ARG A 95 -7.23 26.73 -7.53
CA ARG A 95 -7.16 27.66 -8.66
C ARG A 95 -8.45 27.68 -9.48
N GLU A 96 -9.03 26.51 -9.74
CA GLU A 96 -10.33 26.40 -10.42
C GLU A 96 -11.46 27.00 -9.58
N TYR A 97 -11.40 26.86 -8.24
CA TYR A 97 -12.34 27.53 -7.34
C TYR A 97 -12.25 29.07 -7.46
N GLU A 98 -11.04 29.62 -7.47
CA GLU A 98 -10.81 31.05 -7.66
C GLU A 98 -11.29 31.57 -9.05
N ALA A 99 -11.22 30.70 -10.08
CA ALA A 99 -11.77 30.95 -11.40
C ALA A 99 -13.31 30.80 -11.49
N GLY A 100 -13.95 30.25 -10.45
CA GLY A 100 -15.39 29.97 -10.40
C GLY A 100 -15.81 28.68 -11.14
N GLU A 101 -14.84 27.81 -11.45
CA GLU A 101 -15.06 26.56 -12.19
C GLU A 101 -15.24 25.34 -11.25
N PHE A 102 -14.78 25.44 -10.00
CA PHE A 102 -14.93 24.39 -8.98
C PHE A 102 -15.75 24.89 -7.77
N PRO A 103 -16.61 24.07 -7.16
CA PRO A 103 -17.56 24.53 -6.13
C PRO A 103 -17.00 24.65 -4.73
N GLU A 104 -15.83 24.06 -4.42
CA GLU A 104 -15.28 23.96 -3.07
C GLU A 104 -13.84 24.45 -3.01
N TYR A 105 -13.51 25.10 -1.89
CA TYR A 105 -12.14 25.49 -1.55
C TYR A 105 -11.55 24.55 -0.48
N PHE A 106 -10.34 24.11 -0.71
CA PHE A 106 -9.56 23.35 0.25
C PHE A 106 -8.61 24.30 1.00
N ASP A 107 -8.96 24.62 2.24
CA ASP A 107 -8.03 25.33 3.11
C ASP A 107 -6.81 24.43 3.46
N GLU A 108 -5.78 25.02 4.06
CA GLU A 108 -4.55 24.31 4.42
C GLU A 108 -4.83 23.10 5.32
N HIS A 109 -5.79 23.24 6.24
CA HIS A 109 -6.19 22.18 7.14
C HIS A 109 -6.79 20.96 6.39
N ARG A 110 -7.72 21.20 5.46
CA ARG A 110 -8.31 20.12 4.63
C ARG A 110 -7.29 19.48 3.70
N LYS A 111 -6.37 20.30 3.15
CA LYS A 111 -5.26 19.82 2.32
C LYS A 111 -4.35 18.87 3.10
N GLU A 112 -3.94 19.25 4.29
CA GLU A 112 -3.11 18.40 5.15
C GLU A 112 -3.81 17.09 5.55
N GLN A 113 -5.11 17.13 5.86
CA GLN A 113 -5.88 15.92 6.14
C GLN A 113 -5.93 14.96 4.93
N LEU A 114 -6.13 15.50 3.73
CA LEU A 114 -6.14 14.70 2.50
C LEU A 114 -4.77 14.05 2.25
N ILE A 115 -3.68 14.81 2.38
CA ILE A 115 -2.32 14.30 2.20
C ILE A 115 -2.01 13.21 3.23
N MET A 116 -2.39 13.40 4.49
CA MET A 116 -2.23 12.38 5.52
C MET A 116 -3.08 11.14 5.24
N GLY A 117 -4.31 11.32 4.75
CA GLY A 117 -5.16 10.22 4.29
C GLY A 117 -4.51 9.44 3.14
N ALA A 118 -3.91 10.15 2.18
CA ALA A 118 -3.16 9.56 1.07
C ALA A 118 -1.94 8.76 1.53
N LEU A 119 -1.21 9.22 2.56
CA LEU A 119 -0.11 8.45 3.17
C LEU A 119 -0.58 7.18 3.86
N LEU A 120 -1.80 7.16 4.39
CA LEU A 120 -2.37 6.05 5.16
C LEU A 120 -3.28 5.13 4.35
N HIS A 121 -3.59 5.45 3.07
CA HIS A 121 -4.59 4.72 2.28
C HIS A 121 -4.32 3.22 2.16
N ASP A 122 -3.07 2.84 2.17
CA ASP A 122 -2.58 1.48 1.98
C ASP A 122 -2.17 0.75 3.28
N ILE A 123 -2.42 1.33 4.46
CA ILE A 123 -2.02 0.71 5.73
C ILE A 123 -2.60 -0.70 5.92
N GLY A 124 -3.76 -0.98 5.34
CA GLY A 124 -4.38 -2.30 5.33
C GLY A 124 -3.59 -3.36 4.58
N LYS A 125 -2.65 -3.01 3.71
CA LYS A 125 -1.74 -3.95 3.04
C LYS A 125 -0.83 -4.69 4.01
N MET A 126 -0.68 -4.20 5.24
CA MET A 126 0.09 -4.90 6.28
C MET A 126 -0.39 -6.32 6.55
N ILE A 127 -1.65 -6.61 6.34
CA ILE A 127 -2.25 -7.92 6.59
C ILE A 127 -2.36 -8.80 5.33
N VAL A 128 -2.09 -8.25 4.15
CA VAL A 128 -2.10 -9.03 2.91
C VAL A 128 -0.88 -9.95 2.90
N PRO A 129 -1.04 -11.28 2.65
CA PRO A 129 0.08 -12.19 2.52
C PRO A 129 1.06 -11.77 1.42
N LEU A 130 2.36 -11.90 1.67
CA LEU A 130 3.40 -11.47 0.71
C LEU A 130 3.36 -12.24 -0.60
N GLU A 131 2.99 -13.52 -0.55
CA GLU A 131 2.79 -14.37 -1.72
C GLU A 131 1.70 -13.84 -2.67
N VAL A 132 0.64 -13.25 -2.12
CA VAL A 132 -0.42 -12.60 -2.92
C VAL A 132 0.04 -11.22 -3.41
N MET A 133 0.65 -10.45 -2.52
CA MET A 133 1.06 -9.07 -2.82
C MET A 133 2.19 -9.00 -3.87
N ASN A 134 3.13 -9.96 -3.83
CA ASN A 134 4.29 -10.01 -4.72
C ASN A 134 4.13 -10.99 -5.88
N LYS A 135 2.95 -11.53 -6.12
CA LYS A 135 2.69 -12.50 -7.18
C LYS A 135 2.88 -11.89 -8.56
N ALA A 136 4.09 -12.05 -9.11
CA ALA A 136 4.51 -11.44 -10.37
C ALA A 136 3.96 -12.20 -11.60
N THR A 137 3.74 -13.52 -11.48
CA THR A 137 3.25 -14.40 -12.55
C THR A 137 2.01 -15.16 -12.09
N ARG A 138 1.28 -15.81 -13.01
CA ARG A 138 0.06 -16.57 -12.68
C ARG A 138 0.34 -17.71 -11.70
N LEU A 139 1.43 -18.44 -11.89
CA LEU A 139 1.85 -19.54 -11.00
C LEU A 139 2.55 -19.03 -9.73
N GLY A 140 3.13 -17.82 -9.76
CA GLY A 140 3.92 -17.30 -8.65
C GLY A 140 5.05 -18.26 -8.27
N ASP A 141 5.17 -18.59 -6.98
CA ASP A 141 6.21 -19.49 -6.47
C ASP A 141 6.07 -20.95 -7.00
N ASN A 142 4.87 -21.34 -7.44
CA ASN A 142 4.64 -22.69 -8.01
C ASN A 142 5.26 -22.87 -9.40
N SER A 143 5.72 -21.80 -10.06
CA SER A 143 6.37 -21.89 -11.38
C SER A 143 7.58 -22.84 -11.36
N SER A 144 8.39 -22.80 -10.32
CA SER A 144 9.54 -23.70 -10.15
C SER A 144 9.12 -25.16 -9.93
N VAL A 145 8.06 -25.38 -9.14
CA VAL A 145 7.53 -26.73 -8.86
C VAL A 145 6.98 -27.36 -10.14
N VAL A 146 6.23 -26.59 -10.94
CA VAL A 146 5.73 -27.06 -12.23
C VAL A 146 6.89 -27.45 -13.15
N LYS A 147 7.94 -26.64 -13.27
CA LYS A 147 9.13 -26.96 -14.08
C LYS A 147 9.82 -28.26 -13.66
N GLU A 148 10.00 -28.44 -12.36
CA GLU A 148 10.61 -29.68 -11.84
C GLU A 148 9.71 -30.91 -12.09
N ARG A 149 8.40 -30.75 -11.99
CA ARG A 149 7.44 -31.82 -12.31
C ARG A 149 7.52 -32.20 -13.79
N PHE A 150 7.62 -31.25 -14.72
CA PHE A 150 7.83 -31.54 -16.13
C PHE A 150 9.12 -32.32 -16.40
N LYS A 151 10.24 -31.98 -15.74
CA LYS A 151 11.50 -32.75 -15.83
C LYS A 151 11.33 -34.19 -15.32
N LEU A 152 10.59 -34.36 -14.24
CA LEU A 152 10.26 -35.68 -13.70
C LEU A 152 9.47 -36.52 -14.73
N PHE A 153 8.47 -35.92 -15.37
CA PHE A 153 7.68 -36.59 -16.41
C PHE A 153 8.53 -36.94 -17.63
N GLN A 154 9.39 -36.05 -18.11
CA GLN A 154 10.34 -36.35 -19.20
C GLN A 154 11.26 -37.53 -18.83
N SER A 155 11.74 -37.57 -17.60
CA SER A 155 12.58 -38.67 -17.10
C SER A 155 11.79 -39.98 -17.04
N TYR A 156 10.54 -39.95 -16.60
CA TYR A 156 9.66 -41.10 -16.54
C TYR A 156 9.35 -41.67 -17.93
N VAL A 157 9.05 -40.83 -18.90
CA VAL A 157 8.83 -41.24 -20.29
C VAL A 157 10.08 -41.88 -20.86
N ARG A 158 11.27 -41.33 -20.58
CA ARG A 158 12.56 -41.90 -21.01
C ARG A 158 12.80 -43.26 -20.37
N ILE A 159 12.49 -43.47 -19.10
CA ILE A 159 12.63 -44.77 -18.42
C ILE A 159 11.71 -45.80 -19.08
N ARG A 160 10.43 -45.47 -19.33
CA ARG A 160 9.47 -46.38 -20.00
C ARG A 160 9.99 -46.84 -21.37
N PHE A 161 10.61 -45.90 -22.13
CA PHE A 161 11.23 -46.24 -23.39
C PHE A 161 12.43 -47.18 -23.24
N LEU A 162 13.33 -46.92 -22.29
CA LEU A 162 14.50 -47.75 -22.04
C LEU A 162 14.12 -49.17 -21.53
N GLU A 163 13.02 -49.27 -20.80
CA GLU A 163 12.46 -50.56 -20.35
C GLU A 163 11.65 -51.28 -21.44
N GLY A 164 11.53 -50.72 -22.62
CA GLY A 164 10.76 -51.30 -23.72
C GLY A 164 9.24 -51.26 -23.53
N LYS A 165 8.73 -50.46 -22.61
CA LYS A 165 7.29 -50.36 -22.31
C LYS A 165 6.52 -49.49 -23.33
N ILE A 166 7.25 -48.65 -24.09
CA ILE A 166 6.71 -47.79 -25.16
C ILE A 166 7.59 -47.87 -26.38
N THR A 167 6.99 -47.68 -27.54
CA THR A 167 7.71 -47.63 -28.84
C THR A 167 8.50 -46.33 -28.97
N LYS A 168 9.41 -46.29 -29.95
CA LYS A 168 10.16 -45.07 -30.28
C LYS A 168 9.23 -43.93 -30.73
N GLU A 169 8.19 -44.25 -31.49
CA GLU A 169 7.21 -43.24 -31.97
C GLU A 169 6.41 -42.63 -30.80
N GLU A 170 5.97 -43.46 -29.85
CA GLU A 170 5.31 -42.99 -28.66
C GLU A 170 6.24 -42.16 -27.78
N TYR A 171 7.50 -42.58 -27.63
CA TYR A 171 8.50 -41.81 -26.88
C TYR A 171 8.71 -40.40 -27.43
N GLU A 172 8.95 -40.27 -28.74
CA GLU A 172 9.16 -38.95 -29.39
C GLU A 172 7.89 -38.08 -29.26
N LYS A 173 6.70 -38.66 -29.46
CA LYS A 173 5.42 -37.94 -29.31
C LYS A 173 5.20 -37.42 -27.88
N GLU A 174 5.40 -38.28 -26.85
CA GLU A 174 5.22 -37.86 -25.45
C GLU A 174 6.28 -36.83 -25.04
N LYS A 175 7.53 -36.96 -25.49
CA LYS A 175 8.63 -36.05 -25.23
C LYS A 175 8.37 -34.68 -25.88
N ASP A 176 7.93 -34.63 -27.13
CA ASP A 176 7.63 -33.39 -27.85
C ASP A 176 6.45 -32.69 -27.20
N PHE A 177 5.38 -33.43 -26.82
CA PHE A 177 4.24 -32.89 -26.10
C PHE A 177 4.66 -32.23 -24.77
N LEU A 178 5.50 -32.87 -23.96
CA LEU A 178 5.99 -32.33 -22.71
C LEU A 178 6.87 -31.09 -22.91
N SER A 179 7.71 -31.11 -23.95
CA SER A 179 8.57 -29.97 -24.30
C SER A 179 7.76 -28.73 -24.75
N ASP A 180 6.81 -28.95 -25.66
CA ASP A 180 5.94 -27.88 -26.17
C ASP A 180 5.02 -27.34 -25.05
N SER A 181 4.54 -28.22 -24.19
CA SER A 181 3.68 -27.82 -23.08
C SER A 181 4.40 -26.95 -22.05
N ILE A 182 5.63 -27.28 -21.66
CA ILE A 182 6.37 -26.46 -20.69
C ILE A 182 6.73 -25.09 -21.27
N HIS A 183 7.15 -25.03 -22.55
CA HIS A 183 7.43 -23.76 -23.22
C HIS A 183 6.18 -22.86 -23.28
N PHE A 184 5.04 -23.47 -23.61
CA PHE A 184 3.78 -22.74 -23.65
C PHE A 184 3.39 -22.22 -22.24
N ILE A 185 3.52 -23.03 -21.17
CA ILE A 185 3.24 -22.62 -19.80
C ILE A 185 4.15 -21.45 -19.38
N GLU A 186 5.46 -21.54 -19.68
CA GLU A 186 6.41 -20.46 -19.38
C GLU A 186 6.04 -19.14 -20.09
N GLU A 187 5.56 -19.24 -21.31
CA GLU A 187 5.12 -18.07 -22.08
C GLU A 187 3.87 -17.43 -21.45
N ILE A 188 2.84 -18.23 -21.17
CA ILE A 188 1.57 -17.68 -20.65
C ILE A 188 1.64 -17.25 -19.19
N ASP A 189 2.55 -17.83 -18.40
CA ASP A 189 2.71 -17.52 -16.97
C ASP A 189 2.97 -16.02 -16.74
N SER A 190 3.72 -15.38 -17.65
CA SER A 190 4.08 -13.97 -17.58
C SER A 190 3.19 -13.04 -18.42
N LYS A 191 2.28 -13.58 -19.25
CA LYS A 191 1.38 -12.76 -20.08
C LYS A 191 0.38 -11.97 -19.25
N GLY A 192 0.17 -10.70 -19.54
CA GLY A 192 -0.84 -9.85 -18.87
C GLY A 192 -2.28 -10.22 -19.22
N PHE A 193 -2.52 -10.81 -20.41
CA PHE A 193 -3.84 -11.24 -20.90
C PHE A 193 -3.74 -12.63 -21.52
N LEU A 194 -4.72 -13.48 -21.28
CA LEU A 194 -4.83 -14.84 -21.83
C LEU A 194 -5.97 -14.89 -22.87
N PRO A 195 -5.65 -15.13 -24.19
CA PRO A 195 -6.64 -15.35 -25.21
C PRO A 195 -7.44 -16.65 -25.02
N ASP A 196 -8.60 -16.77 -25.66
CA ASP A 196 -9.45 -17.97 -25.53
C ASP A 196 -8.75 -19.24 -26.06
N GLU A 197 -7.95 -19.12 -27.11
CA GLU A 197 -7.16 -20.23 -27.66
C GLU A 197 -6.14 -20.80 -26.65
N ASP A 198 -5.49 -19.92 -25.90
CA ASP A 198 -4.54 -20.30 -24.86
C ASP A 198 -5.23 -20.94 -23.65
N TYR A 199 -6.46 -20.50 -23.34
CA TYR A 199 -7.28 -21.07 -22.28
C TYR A 199 -7.61 -22.56 -22.54
N ASP A 200 -8.08 -22.89 -23.75
CA ASP A 200 -8.37 -24.25 -24.14
C ASP A 200 -7.13 -25.14 -24.15
N LYS A 201 -5.98 -24.59 -24.54
CA LYS A 201 -4.70 -25.30 -24.54
C LYS A 201 -4.21 -25.65 -23.14
N VAL A 202 -4.40 -24.74 -22.14
CA VAL A 202 -4.12 -25.05 -20.73
C VAL A 202 -4.94 -26.27 -20.27
N GLU A 203 -6.20 -26.32 -20.63
CA GLU A 203 -7.10 -27.42 -20.26
C GLU A 203 -6.70 -28.74 -20.90
N GLN A 204 -6.29 -28.70 -22.18
CA GLN A 204 -5.74 -29.87 -22.88
C GLN A 204 -4.47 -30.42 -22.20
N ILE A 205 -3.56 -29.53 -21.76
CA ILE A 205 -2.34 -29.92 -21.05
C ILE A 205 -2.68 -30.54 -19.70
N ALA A 206 -3.60 -29.91 -18.92
CA ALA A 206 -4.01 -30.40 -17.61
C ALA A 206 -4.65 -31.79 -17.65
N CYS A 207 -5.46 -32.05 -18.69
CA CYS A 207 -6.15 -33.35 -18.87
C CYS A 207 -5.33 -34.36 -19.68
N GLY A 208 -4.31 -33.92 -20.41
CA GLY A 208 -3.67 -34.71 -21.48
C GLY A 208 -2.67 -35.76 -21.02
N PHE A 209 -2.10 -35.64 -19.82
CA PHE A 209 -1.03 -36.52 -19.38
C PHE A 209 -1.00 -36.69 -17.86
N CYS A 210 -0.96 -37.94 -17.43
CA CYS A 210 -0.68 -38.27 -16.03
C CYS A 210 0.25 -39.46 -15.97
N ILE A 211 1.08 -39.56 -14.95
CA ILE A 211 1.83 -40.75 -14.61
C ILE A 211 1.20 -41.46 -13.43
N THR A 212 1.29 -42.78 -13.43
CA THR A 212 0.76 -43.65 -12.37
C THR A 212 1.87 -44.50 -11.81
N PRO A 213 2.85 -43.94 -11.08
CA PRO A 213 3.79 -44.78 -10.34
C PRO A 213 3.07 -45.37 -9.16
N GLU A 214 3.19 -46.71 -8.99
CA GLU A 214 2.63 -47.43 -7.85
C GLU A 214 1.11 -47.21 -7.60
N ASP A 215 0.32 -47.09 -8.68
CA ASP A 215 -1.13 -46.83 -8.69
C ASP A 215 -1.57 -45.43 -8.22
N GLU A 216 -0.66 -44.53 -7.94
CA GLU A 216 -0.97 -43.10 -7.66
C GLU A 216 -1.00 -42.27 -8.92
N LYS A 217 -2.13 -41.57 -9.16
CA LYS A 217 -2.26 -40.67 -10.28
C LYS A 217 -1.61 -39.30 -9.99
N ILE A 218 -0.49 -39.02 -10.64
CA ILE A 218 0.13 -37.67 -10.58
C ILE A 218 -0.22 -36.93 -11.85
N PRO A 219 -1.00 -35.80 -11.75
CA PRO A 219 -1.32 -34.99 -12.92
C PRO A 219 -0.14 -34.09 -13.32
N LEU A 220 -0.09 -33.70 -14.58
CA LEU A 220 0.94 -32.78 -15.09
C LEU A 220 0.77 -31.38 -14.48
N LEU A 221 -0.47 -30.93 -14.32
CA LEU A 221 -0.87 -29.72 -13.60
C LEU A 221 -1.92 -30.06 -12.55
N THR A 222 -1.82 -29.50 -11.36
CA THR A 222 -2.87 -29.57 -10.35
C THR A 222 -4.07 -28.72 -10.73
N GLU A 223 -5.22 -28.91 -10.07
CA GLU A 223 -6.40 -28.08 -10.27
C GLU A 223 -6.10 -26.61 -9.96
N GLU A 224 -5.39 -26.32 -8.85
CA GLU A 224 -5.01 -24.98 -8.46
C GLU A 224 -4.07 -24.31 -9.47
N GLU A 225 -3.06 -25.05 -9.97
CA GLU A 225 -2.16 -24.54 -11.02
C GLU A 225 -2.89 -24.25 -12.32
N THR A 226 -3.85 -25.11 -12.67
CA THR A 226 -4.71 -24.93 -13.84
C THR A 226 -5.59 -23.69 -13.70
N GLU A 227 -6.22 -23.47 -12.53
CA GLU A 227 -6.98 -22.27 -12.23
C GLU A 227 -6.11 -21.01 -12.36
N CYS A 228 -4.88 -21.03 -11.82
CA CYS A 228 -3.94 -19.93 -11.92
C CYS A 228 -3.57 -19.62 -13.38
N LEU A 229 -3.22 -20.62 -14.18
CA LEU A 229 -2.85 -20.43 -15.59
C LEU A 229 -4.03 -19.93 -16.44
N LYS A 230 -5.26 -20.24 -16.06
CA LYS A 230 -6.51 -19.82 -16.75
C LYS A 230 -6.96 -18.41 -16.38
N ILE A 231 -6.23 -17.66 -15.55
CA ILE A 231 -6.53 -16.26 -15.24
C ILE A 231 -6.49 -15.43 -16.52
N ARG A 232 -7.62 -14.84 -16.91
CA ARG A 232 -7.72 -14.07 -18.18
C ARG A 232 -6.96 -12.76 -18.15
N LYS A 233 -6.95 -12.05 -17.02
CA LYS A 233 -6.29 -10.75 -16.88
C LYS A 233 -5.58 -10.63 -15.54
N GLY A 234 -4.28 -10.32 -15.62
CA GLY A 234 -3.42 -10.20 -14.43
C GLY A 234 -2.89 -11.55 -13.95
N THR A 235 -2.47 -11.60 -12.68
CA THR A 235 -1.77 -12.74 -12.07
C THR A 235 -2.52 -13.36 -10.90
N LEU A 236 -3.53 -12.68 -10.35
CA LEU A 236 -4.27 -13.11 -9.17
C LEU A 236 -5.55 -13.86 -9.54
N THR A 237 -5.78 -14.99 -8.90
CA THR A 237 -7.08 -15.68 -8.90
C THR A 237 -8.15 -14.79 -8.25
N ASP A 238 -9.43 -15.11 -8.42
CA ASP A 238 -10.53 -14.34 -7.80
C ASP A 238 -10.44 -14.36 -6.27
N LYS A 239 -10.00 -15.48 -5.67
CA LYS A 239 -9.77 -15.60 -4.22
C LYS A 239 -8.63 -14.69 -3.76
N GLU A 240 -7.50 -14.71 -4.46
CA GLU A 240 -6.35 -13.85 -4.15
C GLU A 240 -6.67 -12.37 -4.38
N ARG A 241 -7.44 -12.07 -5.41
CA ARG A 241 -7.94 -10.71 -5.68
C ARG A 241 -8.82 -10.22 -4.54
N ALA A 242 -9.75 -11.03 -4.04
CA ALA A 242 -10.58 -10.68 -2.88
C ALA A 242 -9.73 -10.44 -1.62
N VAL A 243 -8.68 -11.23 -1.39
CA VAL A 243 -7.72 -11.01 -0.30
C VAL A 243 -6.98 -9.69 -0.50
N MET A 244 -6.53 -9.38 -1.72
CA MET A 244 -5.86 -8.12 -2.03
C MET A 244 -6.81 -6.93 -1.81
N GLU A 245 -8.03 -6.97 -2.35
CA GLU A 245 -9.01 -5.89 -2.24
C GLU A 245 -9.47 -5.64 -0.80
N ASN A 246 -9.43 -6.66 0.05
CA ASN A 246 -9.78 -6.52 1.47
C ASN A 246 -8.87 -5.55 2.25
N HIS A 247 -7.69 -5.17 1.70
CA HIS A 247 -6.84 -4.17 2.36
C HIS A 247 -7.56 -2.84 2.58
N VAL A 248 -8.47 -2.42 1.71
CA VAL A 248 -9.25 -1.18 1.87
C VAL A 248 -10.12 -1.26 3.13
N VAL A 249 -10.83 -2.38 3.31
CA VAL A 249 -11.64 -2.62 4.52
C VAL A 249 -10.76 -2.63 5.77
N MET A 250 -9.58 -3.21 5.67
CA MET A 250 -8.65 -3.27 6.80
C MET A 250 -7.98 -1.93 7.08
N THR A 251 -7.70 -1.11 6.05
CA THR A 251 -7.30 0.29 6.22
C THR A 251 -8.29 1.02 7.13
N ARG A 252 -9.57 0.95 6.80
CA ARG A 252 -10.62 1.56 7.61
C ARG A 252 -10.64 1.03 9.04
N LYS A 253 -10.62 -0.29 9.22
CA LYS A 253 -10.63 -0.93 10.56
C LYS A 253 -9.42 -0.54 11.41
N ILE A 254 -8.24 -0.42 10.82
CA ILE A 254 -7.02 0.01 11.52
C ILE A 254 -7.15 1.47 11.93
N LEU A 255 -7.54 2.34 11.00
CA LEU A 255 -7.63 3.78 11.27
C LEU A 255 -8.75 4.14 12.24
N GLU A 256 -9.85 3.37 12.31
CA GLU A 256 -10.89 3.52 13.33
C GLU A 256 -10.38 3.25 14.77
N LYS A 257 -9.22 2.59 14.95
CA LYS A 257 -8.59 2.40 16.27
C LYS A 257 -7.65 3.54 16.66
N VAL A 258 -7.29 4.39 15.73
CA VAL A 258 -6.44 5.55 15.97
C VAL A 258 -7.29 6.70 16.47
N HIS A 259 -6.93 7.28 17.61
CA HIS A 259 -7.60 8.47 18.13
C HIS A 259 -7.03 9.70 17.42
N PHE A 260 -7.59 10.03 16.27
CA PHE A 260 -7.26 11.27 15.61
C PHE A 260 -7.80 12.45 16.41
N ASN A 261 -6.95 13.46 16.62
CA ASN A 261 -7.40 14.71 17.24
C ASN A 261 -8.35 15.47 16.30
N GLN A 262 -8.94 16.56 16.79
CA GLN A 262 -9.88 17.37 15.99
C GLN A 262 -9.28 17.87 14.66
N TYR A 263 -7.96 18.02 14.61
CA TYR A 263 -7.25 18.50 13.42
C TYR A 263 -7.21 17.45 12.29
N PHE A 264 -7.10 16.16 12.62
CA PHE A 264 -6.98 15.05 11.66
C PHE A 264 -8.20 14.12 11.63
N LYS A 265 -9.35 14.58 12.10
CA LYS A 265 -10.56 13.76 12.29
C LYS A 265 -11.09 13.12 11.01
N ASP A 266 -10.86 13.75 9.85
CA ASP A 266 -11.39 13.31 8.56
C ASP A 266 -10.38 12.43 7.79
N CYS A 267 -9.14 12.27 8.29
CA CYS A 267 -8.12 11.40 7.67
C CYS A 267 -8.60 9.96 7.44
N PRO A 268 -9.30 9.28 8.38
CA PRO A 268 -9.80 7.93 8.13
C PRO A 268 -10.79 7.84 6.98
N VAL A 269 -11.57 8.89 6.75
CA VAL A 269 -12.53 8.97 5.64
C VAL A 269 -11.79 9.10 4.32
N TRP A 270 -10.80 9.99 4.24
CA TRP A 270 -9.97 10.18 3.05
C TRP A 270 -9.14 8.94 2.69
N ALA A 271 -8.60 8.26 3.71
CA ALA A 271 -7.77 7.08 3.50
C ALA A 271 -8.55 5.82 3.08
N ALA A 272 -9.84 5.74 3.37
CA ALA A 272 -10.67 4.55 3.15
C ALA A 272 -11.64 4.66 1.96
N GLN A 273 -11.50 5.68 1.13
CA GLN A 273 -12.23 5.87 -0.12
C GLN A 273 -11.39 5.41 -1.29
#